data_b92bd22e10d285e2399150908d07a4ae
#
_entry.id   b92bd22e10d285e2399150908d07a4ae
#
_cell.length_a   1.000
_cell.length_b   1.000
_cell.length_c   1.000
_cell.angle_alpha   90.00
_cell.angle_beta   90.00
_cell.angle_gamma   90.00
#
_symmetry.space_group_name_H-M   'P 1'
#
loop_
_entity.id
_entity.type
_entity.pdbx_description
1 polymer ?
#
loop_
_entity_poly.entity_id
_entity_poly.type
_entity_poly.pdbx_seq_one_letter_code
_entity_poly.pdbx_strand_id
1 'polypeptide(L)'
;MNNFKTSLRHITATAALACVSISSQAQISNGGFEFGLTGWTTHGDVSTQGTAPAGAAKLFLTTAGLDADELNSAGLLIGPFNASGIAAVDVGTVGGLEQLNGNAIGAFDAFGFAAYEGSLARQSFTAQAGDSLTFLWNFGTRETLLDHAFVVIDGVVTSLSGSSLPSSPGTGNDLFQSGFQSFSRSFTTSGTHTVAFGVVDLTDFNVRSSLAIDQVQILAVPEAESWALMLTGLAALGFFAPRAKRKSQV
;
A
#
# COMPACT_ATOMS: atom_id res chain seq x y z
N MET A 1 8.11 -43.26 73.19
CA MET A 1 8.00 -43.62 71.78
C MET A 1 7.00 -42.68 71.18
N ASN A 2 7.46 -41.56 70.56
CA ASN A 2 6.60 -40.58 69.90
C ASN A 2 6.82 -40.67 68.41
N ASN A 3 5.78 -41.07 67.69
CA ASN A 3 5.75 -41.12 66.24
C ASN A 3 5.39 -39.73 65.70
N PHE A 4 6.36 -39.04 65.11
CA PHE A 4 6.13 -37.85 64.26
C PHE A 4 5.73 -38.31 62.86
N LYS A 5 4.46 -38.10 62.46
CA LYS A 5 4.01 -38.25 61.08
C LYS A 5 4.22 -36.93 60.36
N THR A 6 5.23 -36.89 59.49
CA THR A 6 5.47 -35.75 58.55
C THR A 6 4.54 -35.91 57.34
N SER A 7 3.54 -35.01 57.23
CA SER A 7 2.66 -34.95 56.08
C SER A 7 3.35 -34.14 54.93
N LEU A 8 3.76 -34.83 53.90
CA LEU A 8 4.31 -34.22 52.68
C LEU A 8 3.16 -33.75 51.79
N ARG A 9 2.91 -32.43 51.76
CA ARG A 9 1.95 -31.86 50.79
C ARG A 9 2.62 -31.72 49.44
N HIS A 10 2.14 -32.49 48.47
CA HIS A 10 2.51 -32.36 47.07
C HIS A 10 1.82 -31.11 46.52
N ILE A 11 2.61 -30.10 46.18
CA ILE A 11 2.15 -28.93 45.39
C ILE A 11 2.34 -29.32 43.93
N THR A 12 1.26 -29.69 43.26
CA THR A 12 1.23 -29.85 41.82
C THR A 12 1.15 -28.48 41.20
N ALA A 13 2.27 -27.97 40.68
CA ALA A 13 2.30 -26.78 39.84
C ALA A 13 1.84 -27.17 38.45
N THR A 14 0.61 -26.83 38.12
CA THR A 14 0.11 -26.96 36.72
C THR A 14 0.69 -25.81 35.93
N ALA A 15 1.71 -26.08 35.12
CA ALA A 15 2.23 -25.10 34.12
C ALA A 15 1.20 -24.99 33.02
N ALA A 16 0.47 -23.88 32.97
CA ALA A 16 -0.35 -23.52 31.82
C ALA A 16 0.59 -23.12 30.67
N LEU A 17 0.70 -23.99 29.67
CA LEU A 17 1.42 -23.69 28.40
C LEU A 17 0.57 -22.70 27.62
N ALA A 18 0.89 -21.40 27.69
CA ALA A 18 0.30 -20.41 26.82
C ALA A 18 0.81 -20.66 25.40
N CYS A 19 -0.05 -21.13 24.51
CA CYS A 19 0.21 -21.12 23.08
C CYS A 19 0.28 -19.66 22.63
N VAL A 20 1.48 -19.16 22.43
CA VAL A 20 1.69 -17.88 21.72
C VAL A 20 1.45 -18.16 20.24
N SER A 21 0.28 -17.83 19.75
CA SER A 21 0.02 -17.78 18.30
C SER A 21 0.86 -16.63 17.75
N ILE A 22 1.91 -16.96 17.00
CA ILE A 22 2.66 -15.98 16.20
C ILE A 22 1.75 -15.65 15.03
N SER A 23 0.95 -14.59 15.17
CA SER A 23 0.25 -14.02 14.03
C SER A 23 1.29 -13.46 13.07
N SER A 24 1.27 -13.92 11.82
CA SER A 24 2.05 -13.32 10.75
C SER A 24 1.60 -11.86 10.64
N GLN A 25 2.52 -10.93 10.92
CA GLN A 25 2.20 -9.52 10.77
C GLN A 25 1.93 -9.22 9.30
N ALA A 26 0.86 -8.50 9.04
CA ALA A 26 0.53 -7.96 7.74
C ALA A 26 1.68 -7.09 7.24
N GLN A 27 2.17 -7.33 6.04
CA GLN A 27 3.28 -6.57 5.50
C GLN A 27 3.20 -6.44 3.99
N ILE A 28 3.35 -5.20 3.51
CA ILE A 28 3.71 -4.89 2.13
C ILE A 28 5.23 -5.01 1.99
N SER A 29 5.68 -5.77 1.00
CA SER A 29 7.10 -5.87 0.70
C SER A 29 7.55 -4.62 -0.07
N ASN A 30 8.65 -3.98 0.39
CA ASN A 30 9.27 -2.84 -0.30
C ASN A 30 8.27 -1.71 -0.64
N GLY A 31 7.41 -1.35 0.30
CA GLY A 31 6.40 -0.28 0.10
C GLY A 31 6.96 1.13 0.08
N GLY A 32 8.23 1.34 0.46
CA GLY A 32 8.99 2.59 0.29
C GLY A 32 9.85 2.60 -0.96
N PHE A 33 9.84 1.53 -1.79
CA PHE A 33 10.54 1.40 -3.07
C PHE A 33 12.06 1.58 -3.03
N GLU A 34 12.69 1.52 -1.86
CA GLU A 34 14.14 1.68 -1.68
C GLU A 34 14.97 0.58 -2.37
N PHE A 35 14.35 -0.56 -2.67
CA PHE A 35 14.95 -1.68 -3.41
C PHE A 35 14.40 -1.79 -4.84
N GLY A 36 14.11 -0.66 -5.49
CA GLY A 36 13.52 -0.60 -6.81
C GLY A 36 12.12 -1.22 -6.82
N LEU A 37 11.80 -1.99 -7.86
CA LEU A 37 10.49 -2.63 -8.03
C LEU A 37 10.41 -4.05 -7.43
N THR A 38 11.38 -4.43 -6.58
CA THR A 38 11.41 -5.76 -5.95
C THR A 38 10.12 -6.04 -5.17
N GLY A 39 9.46 -7.17 -5.47
CA GLY A 39 8.20 -7.58 -4.84
C GLY A 39 6.95 -7.04 -5.53
N TRP A 40 7.09 -6.20 -6.56
CA TRP A 40 6.00 -5.66 -7.36
C TRP A 40 5.97 -6.28 -8.76
N THR A 41 4.79 -6.63 -9.23
CA THR A 41 4.54 -7.00 -10.64
C THR A 41 4.10 -5.75 -11.37
N THR A 42 4.74 -5.44 -12.50
CA THR A 42 4.52 -4.19 -13.23
C THR A 42 4.13 -4.44 -14.68
N HIS A 43 3.34 -3.54 -15.24
CA HIS A 43 2.94 -3.49 -16.65
C HIS A 43 3.00 -2.04 -17.12
N GLY A 44 3.55 -1.79 -18.31
CA GLY A 44 3.71 -0.45 -18.86
C GLY A 44 4.94 0.29 -18.35
N ASP A 45 4.92 1.60 -18.42
CA ASP A 45 6.01 2.49 -17.97
C ASP A 45 6.01 2.65 -16.45
N VAL A 46 6.71 1.75 -15.79
CA VAL A 46 6.84 1.73 -14.33
C VAL A 46 8.30 1.76 -13.93
N SER A 47 8.67 2.71 -13.10
CA SER A 47 10.04 2.91 -12.61
C SER A 47 10.04 3.29 -11.13
N THR A 48 11.24 3.42 -10.56
CA THR A 48 11.44 4.10 -9.28
C THR A 48 12.22 5.38 -9.51
N GLN A 49 11.80 6.45 -8.84
CA GLN A 49 12.44 7.76 -8.96
C GLN A 49 12.82 8.31 -7.59
N GLY A 50 13.88 9.10 -7.54
CA GLY A 50 14.28 9.87 -6.37
C GLY A 50 13.28 10.98 -5.99
N THR A 51 13.63 11.74 -4.95
CA THR A 51 12.78 12.83 -4.40
C THR A 51 11.44 12.30 -3.87
N ALA A 52 11.52 11.28 -3.02
CA ALA A 52 10.39 10.69 -2.34
C ALA A 52 9.96 11.53 -1.12
N PRO A 53 8.70 11.46 -0.66
CA PRO A 53 8.28 12.02 0.62
C PRO A 53 8.99 11.41 1.82
N ALA A 54 9.38 10.13 1.72
CA ALA A 54 10.21 9.45 2.71
C ALA A 54 11.23 8.56 2.03
N GLY A 55 12.44 8.47 2.60
CA GLY A 55 13.52 7.70 2.00
C GLY A 55 14.12 8.35 0.75
N ALA A 56 14.67 7.54 -0.15
CA ALA A 56 15.38 7.99 -1.36
C ALA A 56 14.60 7.72 -2.65
N ALA A 57 13.60 6.83 -2.63
CA ALA A 57 12.88 6.38 -3.82
C ALA A 57 11.36 6.37 -3.62
N LYS A 58 10.64 6.50 -4.72
CA LYS A 58 9.19 6.33 -4.83
C LYS A 58 8.86 5.56 -6.10
N LEU A 59 7.74 4.86 -6.12
CA LEU A 59 7.18 4.30 -7.35
C LEU A 59 6.72 5.43 -8.26
N PHE A 60 6.96 5.28 -9.57
CA PHE A 60 6.57 6.23 -10.58
C PHE A 60 6.04 5.50 -11.80
N LEU A 61 4.78 5.76 -12.15
CA LEU A 61 4.08 5.21 -13.31
C LEU A 61 3.74 6.35 -14.24
N THR A 62 3.78 6.08 -15.56
CA THR A 62 3.31 7.06 -16.56
C THR A 62 2.49 6.37 -17.65
N THR A 63 1.76 7.17 -18.43
CA THR A 63 1.04 6.73 -19.62
C THR A 63 1.91 6.84 -20.88
N ALA A 64 3.20 7.18 -20.75
CA ALA A 64 4.08 7.48 -21.87
C ALA A 64 4.39 6.26 -22.75
N GLY A 65 4.25 6.45 -24.05
CA GLY A 65 4.80 5.59 -25.09
C GLY A 65 6.33 5.67 -25.19
N LEU A 66 6.92 5.04 -26.22
CA LEU A 66 8.36 5.08 -26.49
C LEU A 66 8.74 6.18 -27.48
N ASP A 67 7.79 6.69 -28.23
CA ASP A 67 7.98 7.72 -29.24
C ASP A 67 7.68 9.11 -28.67
N ALA A 68 8.22 10.13 -29.33
CA ALA A 68 7.87 11.51 -29.02
C ALA A 68 6.50 11.82 -29.65
N ASP A 69 5.50 11.98 -28.82
CA ASP A 69 4.09 12.14 -29.20
C ASP A 69 3.46 13.44 -28.67
N GLU A 70 4.15 14.16 -27.78
CA GLU A 70 3.70 15.44 -27.27
C GLU A 70 4.16 16.63 -28.12
N LEU A 71 3.32 17.66 -28.21
CA LEU A 71 3.67 18.92 -28.86
C LEU A 71 3.95 20.02 -27.81
N ASN A 72 5.05 20.73 -27.99
CA ASN A 72 5.29 21.94 -27.19
C ASN A 72 4.49 23.15 -27.75
N SER A 73 4.58 24.29 -27.09
CA SER A 73 3.88 25.52 -27.50
C SER A 73 4.29 26.07 -28.87
N ALA A 74 5.39 25.56 -29.45
CA ALA A 74 5.84 25.89 -30.79
C ALA A 74 5.39 24.87 -31.86
N GLY A 75 4.60 23.86 -31.48
CA GLY A 75 4.13 22.78 -32.34
C GLY A 75 5.22 21.77 -32.74
N LEU A 76 6.28 21.66 -31.94
CA LEU A 76 7.35 20.71 -32.17
C LEU A 76 7.11 19.48 -31.30
N LEU A 77 7.29 18.27 -31.86
CA LEU A 77 7.26 17.02 -31.08
C LEU A 77 8.35 17.03 -30.02
N ILE A 78 7.97 16.66 -28.81
CA ILE A 78 8.84 16.51 -27.63
C ILE A 78 8.59 15.16 -26.97
N GLY A 79 9.54 14.72 -26.14
CA GLY A 79 9.53 13.40 -25.51
C GLY A 79 10.57 12.49 -26.16
N PRO A 80 10.43 11.14 -26.03
CA PRO A 80 9.45 10.51 -25.16
C PRO A 80 9.69 10.84 -23.69
N PHE A 81 8.62 10.92 -22.91
CA PHE A 81 8.72 11.12 -21.47
C PHE A 81 8.62 9.81 -20.69
N ASN A 82 8.83 8.71 -21.37
CA ASN A 82 8.90 7.37 -20.82
C ASN A 82 10.10 7.25 -19.86
N ALA A 83 9.89 6.65 -18.70
CA ALA A 83 10.88 6.59 -17.63
C ALA A 83 11.56 5.22 -17.48
N SER A 84 10.92 4.13 -17.93
CA SER A 84 11.41 2.75 -17.76
C SER A 84 12.01 2.13 -19.03
N GLY A 85 11.70 2.68 -20.19
CA GLY A 85 12.01 2.07 -21.49
C GLY A 85 11.00 1.02 -21.94
N ILE A 86 9.85 0.89 -21.25
CA ILE A 86 8.72 0.02 -21.59
C ILE A 86 7.52 0.93 -21.85
N ALA A 87 6.85 0.77 -23.01
CA ALA A 87 5.67 1.58 -23.33
C ALA A 87 4.51 1.29 -22.39
N ALA A 88 3.62 2.27 -22.20
CA ALA A 88 2.30 2.06 -21.67
C ALA A 88 1.58 0.92 -22.40
N VAL A 89 0.61 0.27 -21.77
CA VAL A 89 -0.11 -0.90 -22.26
C VAL A 89 -1.54 -0.51 -22.58
N ASP A 90 -2.05 -0.98 -23.73
CA ASP A 90 -3.47 -0.84 -24.07
C ASP A 90 -4.36 -1.32 -22.93
N VAL A 91 -5.44 -0.60 -22.62
CA VAL A 91 -6.33 -0.88 -21.49
C VAL A 91 -7.50 -1.76 -21.89
N GLY A 92 -8.42 -1.24 -22.66
CA GLY A 92 -9.72 -1.83 -22.98
C GLY A 92 -9.71 -3.00 -23.99
N THR A 93 -8.59 -3.67 -24.19
CA THR A 93 -8.42 -4.75 -25.18
C THR A 93 -8.25 -6.11 -24.52
N VAL A 94 -8.44 -7.19 -25.29
CA VAL A 94 -8.16 -8.55 -24.82
C VAL A 94 -6.64 -8.71 -24.60
N GLY A 95 -6.26 -9.05 -23.36
CA GLY A 95 -4.86 -9.09 -22.93
C GLY A 95 -4.31 -7.74 -22.50
N GLY A 96 -5.14 -6.69 -22.49
CA GLY A 96 -4.77 -5.35 -22.03
C GLY A 96 -4.65 -5.20 -20.51
N LEU A 97 -4.37 -4.00 -20.06
CA LEU A 97 -3.98 -3.68 -18.68
C LEU A 97 -5.03 -4.12 -17.64
N GLU A 98 -6.31 -3.96 -17.95
CA GLU A 98 -7.41 -4.39 -17.07
C GLU A 98 -7.38 -5.90 -16.82
N GLN A 99 -7.25 -6.68 -17.89
CA GLN A 99 -7.20 -8.14 -17.79
C GLN A 99 -5.89 -8.63 -17.16
N LEU A 100 -4.76 -7.97 -17.41
CA LEU A 100 -3.48 -8.26 -16.72
C LEU A 100 -3.60 -8.06 -15.21
N ASN A 101 -4.43 -7.11 -14.78
CA ASN A 101 -4.76 -6.94 -13.35
C ASN A 101 -5.84 -7.88 -12.83
N GLY A 102 -6.56 -8.57 -13.70
CA GLY A 102 -7.70 -9.45 -13.36
C GLY A 102 -9.03 -8.71 -13.25
N ASN A 103 -9.13 -7.52 -13.82
CA ASN A 103 -10.36 -6.74 -13.92
C ASN A 103 -11.11 -7.05 -15.22
N ALA A 104 -12.39 -6.70 -15.26
CA ALA A 104 -13.19 -6.72 -16.48
C ALA A 104 -12.82 -5.53 -17.37
N ILE A 105 -13.02 -5.66 -18.70
CA ILE A 105 -12.86 -4.57 -19.65
C ILE A 105 -13.86 -3.45 -19.30
N GLY A 106 -13.38 -2.20 -19.31
CA GLY A 106 -14.11 -1.02 -18.90
C GLY A 106 -14.03 -0.70 -17.39
N ALA A 107 -13.27 -1.49 -16.61
CA ALA A 107 -13.11 -1.25 -15.18
C ALA A 107 -12.26 -0.01 -14.84
N PHE A 108 -11.39 0.41 -15.76
CA PHE A 108 -10.54 1.60 -15.59
C PHE A 108 -11.10 2.85 -16.27
N ASP A 109 -12.23 2.72 -16.96
CA ASP A 109 -12.98 3.86 -17.48
C ASP A 109 -13.37 4.82 -16.35
N ALA A 110 -13.30 6.10 -16.59
CA ALA A 110 -13.60 7.10 -15.57
C ALA A 110 -14.20 8.37 -16.18
N PHE A 111 -14.95 9.12 -15.36
CA PHE A 111 -15.50 10.43 -15.71
C PHE A 111 -16.36 10.45 -16.97
N GLY A 112 -16.84 9.28 -17.43
CA GLY A 112 -17.63 9.12 -18.67
C GLY A 112 -16.77 8.89 -19.92
N PHE A 113 -15.50 8.64 -19.79
CA PHE A 113 -14.54 8.35 -20.86
C PHE A 113 -13.95 6.96 -20.73
N ALA A 114 -13.62 6.35 -21.87
CA ALA A 114 -12.91 5.09 -21.94
C ALA A 114 -11.41 5.29 -21.67
N ALA A 115 -10.80 4.30 -21.03
CA ALA A 115 -9.36 4.23 -20.85
C ALA A 115 -8.69 3.58 -22.07
N TYR A 116 -7.60 4.17 -22.55
CA TYR A 116 -6.91 3.76 -23.77
C TYR A 116 -5.61 3.03 -23.48
N GLU A 117 -4.67 3.67 -22.82
CA GLU A 117 -3.41 3.06 -22.44
C GLU A 117 -2.97 3.49 -21.04
N GLY A 118 -2.00 2.79 -20.46
CA GLY A 118 -1.50 3.15 -19.14
C GLY A 118 -0.52 2.16 -18.55
N SER A 119 -0.27 2.35 -17.27
CA SER A 119 0.69 1.57 -16.51
C SER A 119 0.15 1.17 -15.15
N LEU A 120 0.64 0.03 -14.64
CA LEU A 120 0.15 -0.55 -13.39
C LEU A 120 1.28 -1.26 -12.64
N ALA A 121 1.27 -1.13 -11.31
CA ALA A 121 2.11 -1.91 -10.40
C ALA A 121 1.25 -2.58 -9.34
N ARG A 122 1.41 -3.89 -9.12
CA ARG A 122 0.58 -4.68 -8.20
C ARG A 122 1.40 -5.55 -7.25
N GLN A 123 0.83 -5.79 -6.07
CA GLN A 123 1.38 -6.74 -5.09
C GLN A 123 0.25 -7.44 -4.34
N SER A 124 0.49 -8.71 -3.94
CA SER A 124 -0.36 -9.44 -2.99
C SER A 124 0.29 -9.44 -1.61
N PHE A 125 -0.51 -9.34 -0.56
CA PHE A 125 -0.07 -9.31 0.82
C PHE A 125 -1.11 -9.96 1.73
N THR A 126 -0.77 -10.19 3.00
CA THR A 126 -1.74 -10.65 4.00
C THR A 126 -2.11 -9.50 4.93
N ALA A 127 -3.37 -9.44 5.35
CA ALA A 127 -3.85 -8.51 6.37
C ALA A 127 -4.90 -9.20 7.26
N GLN A 128 -5.09 -8.66 8.47
CA GLN A 128 -6.14 -9.07 9.39
C GLN A 128 -7.35 -8.12 9.28
N ALA A 129 -8.52 -8.61 9.69
CA ALA A 129 -9.68 -7.74 9.82
C ALA A 129 -9.37 -6.61 10.83
N GLY A 130 -9.62 -5.36 10.44
CA GLY A 130 -9.26 -4.16 11.20
C GLY A 130 -7.95 -3.50 10.75
N ASP A 131 -7.01 -4.22 10.15
CA ASP A 131 -5.80 -3.62 9.59
C ASP A 131 -6.16 -2.59 8.50
N SER A 132 -5.26 -1.64 8.28
CA SER A 132 -5.47 -0.60 7.27
C SER A 132 -4.28 -0.49 6.33
N LEU A 133 -4.56 -0.50 5.02
CA LEU A 133 -3.61 -0.10 3.98
C LEU A 133 -3.54 1.42 3.96
N THR A 134 -2.32 1.97 4.01
CA THR A 134 -2.07 3.40 3.85
C THR A 134 -0.95 3.63 2.86
N PHE A 135 -1.02 4.74 2.13
CA PHE A 135 0.06 5.20 1.23
C PHE A 135 -0.06 6.69 0.95
N LEU A 136 1.00 7.26 0.40
CA LEU A 136 1.03 8.61 -0.17
C LEU A 136 0.99 8.50 -1.69
N TRP A 137 0.28 9.43 -2.33
CA TRP A 137 0.16 9.48 -3.79
C TRP A 137 0.19 10.91 -4.30
N ASN A 138 0.70 11.10 -5.52
CA ASN A 138 0.68 12.37 -6.24
C ASN A 138 0.40 12.07 -7.72
N PHE A 139 -0.68 12.64 -8.25
CA PHE A 139 -1.02 12.60 -9.66
C PHE A 139 -0.46 13.85 -10.34
N GLY A 140 0.19 13.67 -11.48
CA GLY A 140 0.71 14.73 -12.33
C GLY A 140 0.23 14.54 -13.77
N THR A 141 0.09 15.64 -14.50
CA THR A 141 -0.26 15.61 -15.93
C THR A 141 0.40 16.75 -16.69
N ARG A 142 0.55 16.58 -17.99
CA ARG A 142 1.02 17.62 -18.92
C ARG A 142 -0.11 18.19 -19.74
N GLU A 143 -1.28 17.60 -19.71
CA GLU A 143 -2.38 17.94 -20.59
C GLU A 143 -3.53 18.69 -19.92
N THR A 144 -4.51 19.08 -20.74
CA THR A 144 -5.75 19.76 -20.36
C THR A 144 -6.97 18.84 -20.36
N LEU A 145 -6.82 17.61 -20.83
CA LEU A 145 -7.81 16.54 -20.72
C LEU A 145 -7.68 15.80 -19.39
N LEU A 146 -8.71 15.05 -19.04
CA LEU A 146 -8.72 14.31 -17.78
C LEU A 146 -8.16 12.92 -17.99
N ASP A 147 -7.18 12.56 -17.15
CA ASP A 147 -6.68 11.19 -17.02
C ASP A 147 -7.01 10.62 -15.66
N HIS A 148 -6.92 9.31 -15.57
CA HIS A 148 -7.37 8.57 -14.41
C HIS A 148 -6.21 7.89 -13.68
N ALA A 149 -5.87 8.43 -12.51
CA ALA A 149 -5.04 7.76 -11.52
C ALA A 149 -5.93 7.04 -10.49
N PHE A 150 -5.60 5.80 -10.16
CA PHE A 150 -6.44 4.97 -9.29
C PHE A 150 -5.66 3.97 -8.46
N VAL A 151 -6.32 3.43 -7.44
CA VAL A 151 -5.90 2.23 -6.72
C VAL A 151 -6.95 1.14 -6.91
N VAL A 152 -6.50 -0.10 -7.12
CA VAL A 152 -7.37 -1.29 -7.10
C VAL A 152 -7.05 -2.09 -5.84
N ILE A 153 -8.06 -2.34 -5.02
CA ILE A 153 -7.93 -3.18 -3.82
C ILE A 153 -8.94 -4.30 -3.94
N ASP A 154 -8.46 -5.54 -3.99
CA ASP A 154 -9.27 -6.75 -4.17
C ASP A 154 -10.23 -6.66 -5.36
N GLY A 155 -9.73 -6.14 -6.49
CA GLY A 155 -10.50 -5.96 -7.72
C GLY A 155 -11.41 -4.72 -7.76
N VAL A 156 -11.53 -3.98 -6.66
CA VAL A 156 -12.35 -2.76 -6.59
C VAL A 156 -11.50 -1.53 -6.91
N VAL A 157 -11.84 -0.83 -7.98
CA VAL A 157 -11.18 0.39 -8.42
C VAL A 157 -11.68 1.58 -7.59
N THR A 158 -10.75 2.40 -7.13
CA THR A 158 -11.01 3.66 -6.43
C THR A 158 -10.17 4.76 -7.06
N SER A 159 -10.82 5.80 -7.58
CA SER A 159 -10.14 6.95 -8.19
C SER A 159 -9.30 7.70 -7.15
N LEU A 160 -8.10 8.06 -7.53
CA LEU A 160 -7.21 8.98 -6.82
C LEU A 160 -7.29 10.36 -7.46
N SER A 161 -7.19 10.48 -8.80
CA SER A 161 -7.43 11.75 -9.50
C SER A 161 -8.92 12.11 -9.48
N GLY A 162 -9.20 13.41 -9.50
CA GLY A 162 -10.58 13.94 -9.56
C GLY A 162 -11.09 14.12 -10.98
N SER A 163 -12.36 14.53 -11.10
CA SER A 163 -13.01 14.92 -12.35
C SER A 163 -12.64 16.35 -12.80
N SER A 164 -11.56 16.90 -12.29
CA SER A 164 -10.97 18.18 -12.67
C SER A 164 -9.46 18.10 -12.62
N LEU A 165 -8.81 18.85 -13.48
CA LEU A 165 -7.34 18.93 -13.51
C LEU A 165 -6.77 19.41 -12.16
N PRO A 166 -5.58 18.93 -11.78
CA PRO A 166 -4.86 19.46 -10.65
C PRO A 166 -4.52 20.94 -10.89
N SER A 167 -4.50 21.74 -9.83
CA SER A 167 -4.27 23.19 -9.94
C SER A 167 -2.88 23.63 -9.46
N SER A 168 -2.11 22.76 -8.84
CA SER A 168 -0.75 23.08 -8.39
C SER A 168 0.24 22.96 -9.55
N PRO A 169 1.28 23.82 -9.60
CA PRO A 169 2.36 23.66 -10.57
C PRO A 169 3.01 22.28 -10.47
N GLY A 170 3.26 21.66 -11.61
CA GLY A 170 3.92 20.37 -11.71
C GLY A 170 5.41 20.45 -11.39
N THR A 171 6.01 19.27 -11.25
CA THR A 171 7.45 19.09 -11.07
C THR A 171 7.99 18.08 -12.08
N GLY A 172 9.27 18.16 -12.40
CA GLY A 172 9.88 17.32 -13.43
C GLY A 172 9.28 17.61 -14.80
N ASN A 173 8.68 16.58 -15.40
CA ASN A 173 8.04 16.70 -16.71
C ASN A 173 6.53 17.02 -16.62
N ASP A 174 5.91 17.07 -15.46
CA ASP A 174 4.49 17.41 -15.32
C ASP A 174 4.29 18.93 -15.35
N LEU A 175 3.18 19.41 -15.94
CA LEU A 175 2.77 20.81 -15.91
C LEU A 175 1.91 21.12 -14.69
N PHE A 176 1.08 20.16 -14.29
CA PHE A 176 0.19 20.25 -13.14
C PHE A 176 0.32 19.01 -12.26
N GLN A 177 0.05 19.14 -10.96
CA GLN A 177 0.06 18.03 -10.01
C GLN A 177 -0.92 18.24 -8.86
N SER A 178 -1.33 17.14 -8.21
CA SER A 178 -2.18 17.18 -7.01
C SER A 178 -1.39 17.52 -5.75
N GLY A 179 -0.07 17.40 -5.78
CA GLY A 179 0.75 17.28 -4.59
C GLY A 179 0.53 15.94 -3.87
N PHE A 180 1.44 15.59 -2.95
CA PHE A 180 1.28 14.34 -2.20
C PHE A 180 0.09 14.41 -1.25
N GLN A 181 -0.77 13.41 -1.36
CA GLN A 181 -1.96 13.19 -0.54
C GLN A 181 -1.88 11.82 0.11
N SER A 182 -2.59 11.62 1.21
CA SER A 182 -2.68 10.34 1.90
C SER A 182 -3.95 9.59 1.51
N PHE A 183 -3.82 8.27 1.40
CA PHE A 183 -4.94 7.35 1.28
C PHE A 183 -4.94 6.37 2.45
N SER A 184 -6.13 5.96 2.90
CA SER A 184 -6.30 4.92 3.91
C SER A 184 -7.55 4.11 3.66
N ARG A 185 -7.45 2.78 3.79
CA ARG A 185 -8.59 1.85 3.70
C ARG A 185 -8.40 0.68 4.66
N SER A 186 -9.39 0.45 5.53
CA SER A 186 -9.39 -0.69 6.45
C SER A 186 -9.95 -1.95 5.79
N PHE A 187 -9.40 -3.11 6.18
CA PHE A 187 -9.87 -4.43 5.77
C PHE A 187 -10.92 -4.95 6.75
N THR A 188 -11.99 -5.54 6.23
CA THR A 188 -13.06 -6.15 7.04
C THR A 188 -12.89 -7.65 7.20
N THR A 189 -12.01 -8.25 6.42
CA THR A 189 -11.72 -9.70 6.40
C THR A 189 -10.23 -9.94 6.58
N SER A 190 -9.89 -11.05 7.22
CA SER A 190 -8.51 -11.52 7.30
C SER A 190 -8.20 -12.42 6.10
N GLY A 191 -6.98 -12.35 5.59
CA GLY A 191 -6.55 -13.21 4.49
C GLY A 191 -5.56 -12.54 3.54
N THR A 192 -5.46 -13.11 2.33
CA THR A 192 -4.67 -12.55 1.25
C THR A 192 -5.48 -11.48 0.53
N HIS A 193 -4.89 -10.32 0.38
CA HIS A 193 -5.41 -9.16 -0.32
C HIS A 193 -4.49 -8.77 -1.47
N THR A 194 -5.00 -7.99 -2.40
CA THR A 194 -4.24 -7.42 -3.50
C THR A 194 -4.36 -5.90 -3.52
N VAL A 195 -3.28 -5.23 -3.86
CA VAL A 195 -3.27 -3.81 -4.19
C VAL A 195 -2.62 -3.62 -5.55
N ALA A 196 -3.19 -2.75 -6.37
CA ALA A 196 -2.55 -2.25 -7.59
C ALA A 196 -2.73 -0.75 -7.69
N PHE A 197 -1.69 -0.07 -8.14
CA PHE A 197 -1.69 1.36 -8.47
C PHE A 197 -1.64 1.50 -9.97
N GLY A 198 -2.47 2.37 -10.54
CA GLY A 198 -2.51 2.56 -11.97
C GLY A 198 -2.75 4.01 -12.37
N VAL A 199 -2.28 4.33 -13.57
CA VAL A 199 -2.57 5.57 -14.29
C VAL A 199 -2.87 5.22 -15.73
N VAL A 200 -3.92 5.79 -16.29
CA VAL A 200 -4.38 5.55 -17.67
C VAL A 200 -4.77 6.86 -18.32
N ASP A 201 -4.49 6.96 -19.62
CA ASP A 201 -5.01 8.02 -20.47
C ASP A 201 -6.49 7.74 -20.78
N LEU A 202 -7.29 8.78 -20.69
CA LEU A 202 -8.70 8.76 -21.10
C LEU A 202 -8.83 9.54 -22.40
N THR A 203 -9.60 9.04 -23.33
CA THR A 203 -9.91 9.71 -24.62
C THR A 203 -8.87 9.63 -25.72
N ASP A 204 -7.60 9.55 -25.43
CA ASP A 204 -6.54 9.49 -26.46
C ASP A 204 -5.29 8.72 -25.97
N PHE A 205 -4.20 8.77 -26.73
CA PHE A 205 -2.91 8.13 -26.47
C PHE A 205 -1.76 9.16 -26.41
N ASN A 206 -2.11 10.43 -26.38
CA ASN A 206 -1.12 11.49 -26.44
C ASN A 206 -0.98 12.12 -25.06
N VAL A 207 0.06 12.82 -24.83
CA VAL A 207 0.31 13.66 -23.65
C VAL A 207 0.29 12.89 -22.32
N ARG A 208 1.46 12.74 -21.77
CA ARG A 208 1.74 11.94 -20.60
C ARG A 208 1.07 12.43 -19.31
N SER A 209 0.42 11.52 -18.60
CA SER A 209 0.11 11.65 -17.19
C SER A 209 0.97 10.73 -16.32
N SER A 210 1.06 11.01 -15.03
CA SER A 210 1.91 10.30 -14.09
C SER A 210 1.24 10.06 -12.74
N LEU A 211 1.65 8.96 -12.08
CA LEU A 211 1.28 8.65 -10.70
C LEU A 211 2.53 8.29 -9.90
N ALA A 212 2.79 9.05 -8.85
CA ALA A 212 3.82 8.72 -7.87
C ALA A 212 3.19 8.13 -6.62
N ILE A 213 3.76 7.03 -6.10
CA ILE A 213 3.31 6.34 -4.87
C ILE A 213 4.50 6.16 -3.94
N ASP A 214 4.26 6.36 -2.64
CA ASP A 214 5.27 6.13 -1.61
C ASP A 214 4.62 5.71 -0.28
N GLN A 215 5.43 5.17 0.64
CA GLN A 215 5.04 4.78 1.99
C GLN A 215 3.85 3.82 2.03
N VAL A 216 3.83 2.83 1.13
CA VAL A 216 2.79 1.80 1.14
C VAL A 216 3.01 0.87 2.32
N GLN A 217 2.07 0.83 3.25
CA GLN A 217 2.20 0.04 4.47
C GLN A 217 0.86 -0.46 4.99
N ILE A 218 0.92 -1.54 5.77
CA ILE A 218 -0.22 -2.02 6.53
C ILE A 218 -0.04 -1.59 7.98
N LEU A 219 -1.00 -0.83 8.48
CA LEU A 219 -1.10 -0.49 9.89
C LEU A 219 -1.94 -1.56 10.59
N ALA A 220 -1.28 -2.37 11.41
CA ALA A 220 -1.95 -3.40 12.19
C ALA A 220 -2.71 -2.79 13.38
N VAL A 221 -3.95 -3.24 13.59
CA VAL A 221 -4.68 -2.94 14.82
C VAL A 221 -4.31 -3.99 15.87
N PRO A 222 -3.80 -3.61 17.06
CA PRO A 222 -3.51 -4.56 18.11
C PRO A 222 -4.78 -5.33 18.51
N GLU A 223 -4.76 -6.65 18.37
CA GLU A 223 -5.89 -7.51 18.73
C GLU A 223 -6.25 -7.34 20.21
N ALA A 224 -7.55 -7.29 20.53
CA ALA A 224 -8.04 -7.18 21.90
C ALA A 224 -7.53 -8.34 22.79
N GLU A 225 -7.28 -9.50 22.19
CA GLU A 225 -6.69 -10.65 22.87
C GLU A 225 -5.26 -10.40 23.36
N SER A 226 -4.45 -9.64 22.61
CA SER A 226 -3.10 -9.25 23.02
C SER A 226 -3.13 -8.36 24.26
N TRP A 227 -4.07 -7.45 24.37
CA TRP A 227 -4.28 -6.64 25.57
C TRP A 227 -4.75 -7.48 26.75
N ALA A 228 -5.68 -8.42 26.51
CA ALA A 228 -6.17 -9.35 27.53
C ALA A 228 -5.05 -10.25 28.08
N LEU A 229 -4.19 -10.78 27.21
CA LEU A 229 -3.02 -11.57 27.61
C LEU A 229 -2.00 -10.74 28.40
N MET A 230 -1.73 -9.52 27.99
CA MET A 230 -0.83 -8.61 28.71
C MET A 230 -1.38 -8.26 30.09
N LEU A 231 -2.66 -7.93 30.19
CA LEU A 231 -3.32 -7.65 31.47
C LEU A 231 -3.37 -8.87 32.40
N THR A 232 -3.64 -10.06 31.82
CA THR A 232 -3.64 -11.32 32.58
C THR A 232 -2.24 -11.66 33.07
N GLY A 233 -1.20 -11.45 32.25
CA GLY A 233 0.20 -11.64 32.66
C GLY A 233 0.62 -10.68 33.76
N LEU A 234 0.26 -9.41 33.66
CA LEU A 234 0.51 -8.41 34.71
C LEU A 234 -0.22 -8.74 36.02
N ALA A 235 -1.48 -9.17 35.94
CA ALA A 235 -2.25 -9.59 37.10
C ALA A 235 -1.60 -10.79 37.79
N ALA A 236 -1.17 -11.80 37.04
CA ALA A 236 -0.46 -12.97 37.55
C ALA A 236 0.84 -12.56 38.29
N LEU A 237 1.64 -11.68 37.69
CA LEU A 237 2.86 -11.16 38.34
C LEU A 237 2.56 -10.41 39.62
N GLY A 238 1.48 -9.63 39.66
CA GLY A 238 1.03 -8.91 40.85
C GLY A 238 0.58 -9.84 42.00
N PHE A 239 -0.05 -10.98 41.67
CA PHE A 239 -0.47 -11.98 42.63
C PHE A 239 0.70 -12.77 43.22
N PHE A 240 1.74 -13.04 42.45
CA PHE A 240 2.91 -13.81 42.85
C PHE A 240 4.05 -12.95 43.41
N ALA A 241 3.94 -11.61 43.35
CA ALA A 241 4.95 -10.73 43.93
C ALA A 241 5.05 -10.89 45.43
N PRO A 242 6.23 -11.21 46.01
CA PRO A 242 6.38 -11.39 47.46
C PRO A 242 6.07 -10.06 48.15
N ARG A 243 5.07 -10.05 49.05
CA ARG A 243 4.79 -8.90 49.91
C ARG A 243 6.00 -8.63 50.79
N ALA A 244 6.72 -7.57 50.50
CA ALA A 244 7.81 -7.12 51.36
C ALA A 244 7.27 -6.86 52.76
N LYS A 245 7.70 -7.68 53.74
CA LYS A 245 7.37 -7.45 55.17
C LYS A 245 8.00 -6.13 55.57
N ARG A 246 7.18 -5.13 55.83
CA ARG A 246 7.59 -3.87 56.47
C ARG A 246 8.14 -4.21 57.85
N LYS A 247 9.47 -4.15 58.04
CA LYS A 247 10.07 -4.20 59.37
C LYS A 247 9.63 -2.94 60.10
N SER A 248 8.77 -3.10 61.14
CA SER A 248 8.51 -2.06 62.09
C SER A 248 9.80 -1.88 62.91
N GLN A 249 10.43 -0.73 62.78
CA GLN A 249 11.46 -0.31 63.72
C GLN A 249 10.74 0.26 64.94
N VAL A 250 10.99 -0.34 66.06
CA VAL A 250 10.70 0.17 67.45
C VAL A 250 11.92 0.98 67.88
#